data_38a55ed478fb1d7898c19ac29c548491
#
_entry.id   38a55ed478fb1d7898c19ac29c548491
#
_cell.length_a   1.000
_cell.length_b   1.000
_cell.length_c   1.000
_cell.angle_alpha   90.00
_cell.angle_beta   90.00
_cell.angle_gamma   90.00
#
_symmetry.space_group_name_H-M   'P 1'
#
loop_
_entity.id
_entity.type
_entity.pdbx_description
1 polymer ?
#
loop_
_entity_poly.entity_id
_entity_poly.type
_entity_poly.pdbx_seq_one_letter_code
_entity_poly.pdbx_strand_id
1 'polypeptide(L)'
;SKFTTYENLSKLNQQGVKFITLRRRGHKLIKGVEKIDSWKRITIAHEKRKYPHPLIHESNIALGGYDGKVRQIIMRGNGHEKPAFIITNDQEAPVELIVGNYARRWRVENGIAEAVKFFHLNALSSPILIKVHFDVVMTMIADTLYSRLAQNLRGFEACDAPKLYRDFVKGKGEVLVKEGRVVVTYPRRAHNPILRAVPWQRLPQ
;
A
#
# COMPACT_ATOMS: atom_id res chain seq x y z
N SER A 1 -5.83 -15.30 -9.54
CA SER A 1 -4.53 -15.90 -9.19
C SER A 1 -4.69 -17.40 -9.05
N LYS A 2 -3.71 -18.18 -9.53
CA LYS A 2 -3.70 -19.66 -9.37
C LYS A 2 -3.56 -20.07 -7.89
N PHE A 3 -3.04 -19.18 -7.04
CA PHE A 3 -2.86 -19.43 -5.61
C PHE A 3 -4.17 -19.34 -4.81
N THR A 4 -5.13 -18.52 -5.22
CA THR A 4 -6.38 -18.26 -4.47
C THR A 4 -7.51 -19.21 -4.88
N THR A 5 -7.20 -20.50 -5.06
CA THR A 5 -8.24 -21.56 -5.14
C THR A 5 -8.83 -21.79 -3.75
N TYR A 6 -10.08 -22.23 -3.68
CA TYR A 6 -10.73 -22.42 -2.38
C TYR A 6 -10.09 -23.55 -1.58
N GLU A 7 -9.55 -24.58 -2.25
CA GLU A 7 -8.78 -25.64 -1.62
C GLU A 7 -7.49 -25.10 -0.96
N ASN A 8 -6.78 -24.20 -1.63
CA ASN A 8 -5.58 -23.58 -1.05
C ASN A 8 -5.94 -22.68 0.13
N LEU A 9 -7.04 -21.94 0.05
CA LEU A 9 -7.55 -21.15 1.18
C LEU A 9 -7.97 -22.03 2.36
N SER A 10 -8.55 -23.21 2.08
CA SER A 10 -8.87 -24.20 3.10
C SER A 10 -7.62 -24.71 3.82
N LYS A 11 -6.55 -25.02 3.08
CA LYS A 11 -5.25 -25.42 3.67
C LYS A 11 -4.65 -24.32 4.55
N LEU A 12 -4.71 -23.05 4.13
CA LEU A 12 -4.27 -21.93 4.97
C LEU A 12 -5.08 -21.85 6.28
N ASN A 13 -6.40 -22.03 6.19
CA ASN A 13 -7.25 -22.03 7.36
C ASN A 13 -6.92 -23.16 8.33
N GLN A 14 -6.67 -24.37 7.84
CA GLN A 14 -6.24 -25.52 8.64
C GLN A 14 -4.91 -25.30 9.33
N GLN A 15 -4.01 -24.49 8.74
CA GLN A 15 -2.74 -24.08 9.31
C GLN A 15 -2.84 -22.87 10.27
N GLY A 16 -4.06 -22.38 10.55
CA GLY A 16 -4.28 -21.21 11.40
C GLY A 16 -3.88 -19.86 10.74
N VAL A 17 -3.59 -19.87 9.44
CA VAL A 17 -3.20 -18.64 8.71
C VAL A 17 -4.44 -17.85 8.32
N LYS A 18 -4.55 -16.61 8.81
CA LYS A 18 -5.61 -15.68 8.41
C LYS A 18 -5.34 -15.13 7.01
N PHE A 19 -6.39 -15.02 6.20
CA PHE A 19 -6.30 -14.47 4.85
C PHE A 19 -7.39 -13.44 4.58
N ILE A 20 -7.11 -12.51 3.68
CA ILE A 20 -8.06 -11.58 3.07
C ILE A 20 -7.84 -11.61 1.56
N THR A 21 -8.86 -11.94 0.78
CA THR A 21 -8.77 -12.01 -0.68
C THR A 21 -10.07 -11.62 -1.36
N LEU A 22 -10.04 -11.45 -2.69
CA LEU A 22 -11.25 -11.26 -3.49
C LEU A 22 -11.84 -12.59 -3.96
N ARG A 23 -13.13 -12.70 -3.82
CA ARG A 23 -13.92 -13.71 -4.52
C ARG A 23 -14.11 -13.29 -5.98
N ARG A 24 -13.94 -14.25 -6.92
CA ARG A 24 -14.17 -13.98 -8.34
C ARG A 24 -15.64 -13.61 -8.58
N ARG A 25 -15.86 -12.50 -9.25
CA ARG A 25 -17.16 -11.97 -9.61
C ARG A 25 -17.79 -12.83 -10.72
N GLY A 26 -18.88 -13.53 -10.43
CA GLY A 26 -19.72 -14.18 -11.43
C GLY A 26 -21.01 -13.37 -11.64
N HIS A 27 -21.65 -13.52 -12.78
CA HIS A 27 -22.89 -12.80 -13.13
C HIS A 27 -24.02 -13.05 -12.10
N LYS A 28 -24.14 -14.29 -11.60
CA LYS A 28 -25.12 -14.67 -10.56
C LYS A 28 -24.87 -13.91 -9.24
N LEU A 29 -23.58 -13.71 -8.85
CA LEU A 29 -23.24 -12.98 -7.63
C LEU A 29 -23.59 -11.50 -7.75
N ILE A 30 -23.30 -10.89 -8.90
CA ILE A 30 -23.61 -9.47 -9.15
C ILE A 30 -25.12 -9.24 -9.10
N LYS A 31 -25.92 -10.07 -9.77
CA LYS A 31 -27.39 -10.01 -9.68
C LYS A 31 -27.93 -10.23 -8.26
N GLY A 32 -27.27 -11.05 -7.46
CA GLY A 32 -27.63 -11.27 -6.06
C GLY A 32 -27.49 -10.04 -5.20
N VAL A 33 -26.61 -9.10 -5.56
CA VAL A 33 -26.40 -7.85 -4.80
C VAL A 33 -27.61 -6.91 -4.87
N GLU A 34 -28.38 -6.96 -5.96
CA GLU A 34 -29.58 -6.15 -6.13
C GLU A 34 -30.70 -6.52 -5.13
N LYS A 35 -30.67 -7.74 -4.61
CA LYS A 35 -31.64 -8.27 -3.63
C LYS A 35 -31.24 -7.99 -2.17
N ILE A 36 -30.14 -7.30 -1.95
CA ILE A 36 -29.65 -7.01 -0.59
C ILE A 36 -30.21 -5.67 -0.13
N ASP A 37 -31.03 -5.69 0.90
CA ASP A 37 -31.64 -4.48 1.49
C ASP A 37 -30.87 -3.95 2.69
N SER A 38 -30.06 -4.80 3.35
CA SER A 38 -29.30 -4.45 4.54
C SER A 38 -27.88 -4.00 4.20
N TRP A 39 -27.70 -2.69 4.07
CA TRP A 39 -26.40 -2.07 3.84
C TRP A 39 -25.97 -1.23 5.04
N LYS A 40 -24.73 -1.44 5.49
CA LYS A 40 -24.09 -0.63 6.53
C LYS A 40 -23.04 0.30 5.88
N ARG A 41 -23.05 1.57 6.24
CA ARG A 41 -21.96 2.49 5.86
C ARG A 41 -20.83 2.36 6.85
N ILE A 42 -19.60 2.19 6.35
CA ILE A 42 -18.39 2.17 7.17
C ILE A 42 -17.47 3.34 6.79
N THR A 43 -16.56 3.68 7.69
CA THR A 43 -15.50 4.67 7.43
C THR A 43 -14.18 3.95 7.38
N ILE A 44 -13.45 4.09 6.27
CA ILE A 44 -12.11 3.55 6.13
C ILE A 44 -11.12 4.68 6.42
N ALA A 45 -10.43 4.58 7.55
CA ALA A 45 -9.41 5.54 7.95
C ALA A 45 -8.21 5.50 6.99
N HIS A 46 -8.18 6.41 6.03
CA HIS A 46 -7.05 6.60 5.13
C HIS A 46 -7.08 8.03 4.57
N GLU A 47 -6.05 8.82 4.86
CA GLU A 47 -5.98 10.27 4.63
C GLU A 47 -6.17 10.74 3.17
N LYS A 48 -5.97 9.87 2.18
CA LYS A 48 -6.03 10.22 0.74
C LYS A 48 -7.05 9.40 -0.05
N ARG A 49 -8.04 8.79 0.63
CA ARG A 49 -9.01 7.96 -0.07
C ARG A 49 -10.13 8.79 -0.68
N LYS A 50 -10.30 8.70 -2.01
CA LYS A 50 -11.38 9.42 -2.74
C LYS A 50 -12.78 8.99 -2.30
N TYR A 51 -12.95 7.74 -1.84
CA TYR A 51 -14.21 7.15 -1.40
C TYR A 51 -14.05 6.50 -0.03
N PRO A 52 -14.03 7.31 1.07
CA PRO A 52 -13.75 6.82 2.42
C PRO A 52 -14.95 6.13 3.09
N HIS A 53 -16.17 6.30 2.54
CA HIS A 53 -17.42 5.85 3.16
C HIS A 53 -18.19 4.85 2.28
N PRO A 54 -17.62 3.65 1.98
CA PRO A 54 -18.34 2.65 1.19
C PRO A 54 -19.50 2.05 1.97
N LEU A 55 -20.46 1.48 1.23
CA LEU A 55 -21.53 0.64 1.76
C LEU A 55 -21.06 -0.81 1.73
N ILE A 56 -21.30 -1.52 2.82
CA ILE A 56 -20.97 -2.95 2.96
C ILE A 56 -22.19 -3.78 3.37
N HIS A 57 -22.15 -5.05 2.97
CA HIS A 57 -23.02 -6.10 3.48
C HIS A 57 -22.15 -7.30 3.86
N GLU A 58 -22.40 -7.88 5.04
CA GLU A 58 -21.65 -9.01 5.56
C GLU A 58 -22.51 -10.27 5.59
N SER A 59 -21.92 -11.41 5.25
CA SER A 59 -22.57 -12.71 5.31
C SER A 59 -21.55 -13.83 5.47
N ASN A 60 -21.92 -14.92 6.11
CA ASN A 60 -21.14 -16.14 6.14
C ASN A 60 -21.63 -17.08 5.04
N ILE A 61 -20.69 -17.50 4.19
CA ILE A 61 -20.99 -18.33 3.01
C ILE A 61 -20.16 -19.61 3.01
N ALA A 62 -20.71 -20.67 2.45
CA ALA A 62 -19.98 -21.87 2.09
C ALA A 62 -19.44 -21.73 0.65
N LEU A 63 -18.24 -22.22 0.42
CA LEU A 63 -17.60 -22.23 -0.89
C LEU A 63 -17.19 -23.66 -1.24
N GLY A 64 -17.50 -24.11 -2.47
CA GLY A 64 -17.08 -25.44 -2.92
C GLY A 64 -15.54 -25.54 -2.91
N GLY A 65 -15.01 -26.58 -2.24
CA GLY A 65 -13.56 -26.77 -2.05
C GLY A 65 -12.96 -26.04 -0.83
N TYR A 66 -13.77 -25.34 -0.04
CA TYR A 66 -13.36 -24.76 1.24
C TYR A 66 -14.07 -25.47 2.39
N ASP A 67 -13.35 -25.87 3.40
CA ASP A 67 -13.89 -26.54 4.58
C ASP A 67 -14.46 -25.53 5.57
N GLY A 68 -15.79 -25.57 5.78
CA GLY A 68 -16.51 -24.65 6.64
C GLY A 68 -17.09 -23.42 5.91
N LYS A 69 -17.25 -22.33 6.66
CA LYS A 69 -17.77 -21.05 6.15
C LYS A 69 -16.72 -19.96 6.18
N VAL A 70 -16.73 -19.10 5.18
CA VAL A 70 -15.95 -17.87 5.15
C VAL A 70 -16.84 -16.66 5.33
N ARG A 71 -16.32 -15.62 5.98
CA ARG A 71 -16.95 -14.31 6.06
C ARG A 71 -16.79 -13.60 4.73
N GLN A 72 -17.90 -13.21 4.12
CA GLN A 72 -17.95 -12.44 2.88
C GLN A 72 -18.39 -11.02 3.18
N ILE A 73 -17.63 -10.05 2.68
CA ILE A 73 -17.94 -8.63 2.75
C ILE A 73 -18.16 -8.15 1.32
N ILE A 74 -19.39 -7.78 1.01
CA ILE A 74 -19.73 -7.17 -0.28
C ILE A 74 -19.61 -5.66 -0.09
N MET A 75 -18.84 -4.98 -0.95
CA MET A 75 -18.60 -3.56 -0.86
C MET A 75 -18.99 -2.85 -2.15
N ARG A 76 -19.76 -1.75 -2.03
CA ARG A 76 -20.11 -0.84 -3.13
C ARG A 76 -19.85 0.62 -2.73
N GLY A 77 -19.84 1.52 -3.71
CA GLY A 77 -19.54 2.94 -3.44
C GLY A 77 -18.06 3.22 -3.14
N ASN A 78 -17.18 2.35 -3.62
CA ASN A 78 -15.72 2.44 -3.48
C ASN A 78 -15.02 3.03 -4.71
N GLY A 79 -15.78 3.69 -5.61
CA GLY A 79 -15.26 4.26 -6.86
C GLY A 79 -15.29 3.31 -8.06
N HIS A 80 -15.76 2.08 -7.88
CA HIS A 80 -15.97 1.12 -8.96
C HIS A 80 -17.46 0.93 -9.22
N GLU A 81 -17.85 0.79 -10.49
CA GLU A 81 -19.23 0.50 -10.89
C GLU A 81 -19.74 -0.83 -10.32
N LYS A 82 -18.88 -1.85 -10.36
CA LYS A 82 -19.22 -3.20 -9.88
C LYS A 82 -18.80 -3.40 -8.42
N PRO A 83 -19.63 -4.08 -7.61
CA PRO A 83 -19.31 -4.38 -6.22
C PRO A 83 -18.05 -5.25 -6.10
N ALA A 84 -17.30 -5.08 -5.01
CA ALA A 84 -16.20 -5.95 -4.63
C ALA A 84 -16.70 -6.99 -3.62
N PHE A 85 -16.22 -8.23 -3.76
CA PHE A 85 -16.54 -9.35 -2.87
C PHE A 85 -15.26 -9.77 -2.16
N ILE A 86 -15.06 -9.29 -0.94
CA ILE A 86 -13.93 -9.65 -0.09
C ILE A 86 -14.33 -10.88 0.71
N ILE A 87 -13.45 -11.87 0.82
CA ILE A 87 -13.62 -13.05 1.66
C ILE A 87 -12.44 -13.20 2.62
N THR A 88 -12.74 -13.66 3.83
CA THR A 88 -11.75 -13.90 4.88
C THR A 88 -12.21 -15.04 5.80
N ASN A 89 -11.25 -15.74 6.43
CA ASN A 89 -11.52 -16.66 7.52
C ASN A 89 -11.51 -15.99 8.90
N ASP A 90 -11.19 -14.68 8.97
CA ASP A 90 -11.25 -13.92 10.21
C ASP A 90 -12.70 -13.51 10.52
N GLN A 91 -13.30 -14.22 11.47
CA GLN A 91 -14.69 -14.00 11.88
C GLN A 91 -14.82 -12.87 12.93
N GLU A 92 -13.74 -12.54 13.61
CA GLU A 92 -13.74 -11.66 14.80
C GLU A 92 -13.33 -10.23 14.49
N ALA A 93 -12.41 -10.05 13.54
CA ALA A 93 -11.86 -8.73 13.24
C ALA A 93 -12.95 -7.74 12.80
N PRO A 94 -12.90 -6.46 13.25
CA PRO A 94 -13.79 -5.41 12.77
C PRO A 94 -13.73 -5.30 11.24
N VAL A 95 -14.88 -5.10 10.61
CA VAL A 95 -14.97 -5.03 9.15
C VAL A 95 -14.15 -3.87 8.57
N GLU A 96 -14.07 -2.77 9.29
CA GLU A 96 -13.25 -1.60 8.94
C GLU A 96 -11.78 -1.96 8.84
N LEU A 97 -11.28 -2.83 9.75
CA LEU A 97 -9.91 -3.34 9.73
C LEU A 97 -9.68 -4.27 8.53
N ILE A 98 -10.60 -5.19 8.24
CA ILE A 98 -10.50 -6.12 7.11
C ILE A 98 -10.47 -5.33 5.79
N VAL A 99 -11.42 -4.42 5.60
CA VAL A 99 -11.51 -3.59 4.38
C VAL A 99 -10.31 -2.66 4.28
N GLY A 100 -9.85 -2.09 5.39
CA GLY A 100 -8.64 -1.27 5.46
C GLY A 100 -7.37 -2.04 5.08
N ASN A 101 -7.20 -3.25 5.60
CA ASN A 101 -6.08 -4.13 5.27
C ASN A 101 -6.11 -4.56 3.80
N TYR A 102 -7.29 -4.88 3.29
CA TYR A 102 -7.45 -5.18 1.86
C TYR A 102 -7.07 -3.97 0.98
N ALA A 103 -7.46 -2.77 1.37
CA ALA A 103 -7.11 -1.54 0.66
C ALA A 103 -5.59 -1.27 0.64
N ARG A 104 -4.86 -1.68 1.69
CA ARG A 104 -3.39 -1.57 1.77
C ARG A 104 -2.66 -2.48 0.78
N ARG A 105 -3.30 -3.51 0.23
CA ARG A 105 -2.72 -4.37 -0.82
C ARG A 105 -2.16 -3.56 -2.01
N TRP A 106 -2.80 -2.46 -2.36
CA TRP A 106 -2.35 -1.56 -3.43
C TRP A 106 -0.99 -0.90 -3.16
N ARG A 107 -0.52 -0.88 -1.92
CA ARG A 107 0.80 -0.33 -1.58
C ARG A 107 1.92 -1.14 -2.22
N VAL A 108 1.80 -2.46 -2.27
CA VAL A 108 2.79 -3.32 -2.94
C VAL A 108 2.82 -3.06 -4.45
N GLU A 109 1.64 -2.99 -5.08
CA GLU A 109 1.52 -2.70 -6.51
C GLU A 109 2.06 -1.29 -6.84
N ASN A 110 1.76 -0.30 -5.99
CA ASN A 110 2.28 1.06 -6.14
C ASN A 110 3.80 1.11 -5.91
N GLY A 111 4.33 0.41 -4.91
CA GLY A 111 5.76 0.31 -4.65
C GLY A 111 6.51 -0.33 -5.83
N ILE A 112 5.97 -1.41 -6.41
CA ILE A 112 6.54 -2.01 -7.62
C ILE A 112 6.49 -1.01 -8.79
N ALA A 113 5.36 -0.31 -8.98
CA ALA A 113 5.22 0.70 -10.03
C ALA A 113 6.20 1.85 -9.85
N GLU A 114 6.47 2.28 -8.62
CA GLU A 114 7.46 3.30 -8.27
C GLU A 114 8.88 2.80 -8.51
N ALA A 115 9.19 1.56 -8.09
CA ALA A 115 10.47 0.93 -8.36
C ALA A 115 10.78 0.86 -9.87
N VAL A 116 9.77 0.56 -10.68
CA VAL A 116 9.92 0.52 -12.15
C VAL A 116 10.00 1.93 -12.75
N LYS A 117 9.11 2.85 -12.37
CA LYS A 117 8.97 4.15 -13.05
C LYS A 117 9.99 5.19 -12.60
N PHE A 118 10.32 5.20 -11.31
CA PHE A 118 11.20 6.20 -10.71
C PHE A 118 12.61 5.68 -10.49
N PHE A 119 12.75 4.46 -9.95
CA PHE A 119 14.07 3.85 -9.73
C PHE A 119 14.56 3.03 -10.93
N HIS A 120 13.79 2.97 -12.02
CA HIS A 120 14.16 2.28 -13.28
C HIS A 120 14.52 0.80 -13.10
N LEU A 121 13.87 0.09 -12.16
CA LEU A 121 14.14 -1.32 -11.89
C LEU A 121 13.91 -2.25 -13.10
N ASN A 122 13.20 -1.79 -14.14
CA ASN A 122 13.05 -2.49 -15.42
C ASN A 122 14.22 -2.26 -16.41
N ALA A 123 15.14 -1.34 -16.10
CA ALA A 123 16.33 -1.05 -16.90
C ALA A 123 17.59 -1.55 -16.15
N LEU A 124 17.64 -2.86 -15.93
CA LEU A 124 18.71 -3.52 -15.17
C LEU A 124 20.08 -3.30 -15.83
N SER A 125 21.11 -3.13 -15.02
CA SER A 125 22.48 -2.89 -15.48
C SER A 125 23.09 -4.10 -16.21
N SER A 126 22.55 -5.31 -16.01
CA SER A 126 23.08 -6.55 -16.56
C SER A 126 22.06 -7.69 -16.46
N PRO A 127 22.12 -8.70 -17.37
CA PRO A 127 21.33 -9.93 -17.23
C PRO A 127 21.90 -10.92 -16.20
N ILE A 128 23.08 -10.64 -15.62
CA ILE A 128 23.74 -11.52 -14.65
C ILE A 128 22.98 -11.44 -13.31
N LEU A 129 22.54 -12.59 -12.78
CA LEU A 129 21.68 -12.70 -11.60
C LEU A 129 22.19 -11.90 -10.39
N ILE A 130 23.49 -11.97 -10.09
CA ILE A 130 24.06 -11.24 -8.94
C ILE A 130 23.96 -9.71 -9.09
N LYS A 131 24.11 -9.21 -10.32
CA LYS A 131 23.94 -7.79 -10.62
C LYS A 131 22.47 -7.36 -10.55
N VAL A 132 21.56 -8.24 -11.00
CA VAL A 132 20.11 -8.03 -10.83
C VAL A 132 19.74 -7.94 -9.34
N HIS A 133 20.26 -8.85 -8.52
CA HIS A 133 20.05 -8.79 -7.06
C HIS A 133 20.60 -7.49 -6.47
N PHE A 134 21.78 -7.06 -6.90
CA PHE A 134 22.35 -5.78 -6.45
C PHE A 134 21.44 -4.60 -6.81
N ASP A 135 20.97 -4.50 -8.05
CA ASP A 135 20.07 -3.45 -8.51
C ASP A 135 18.75 -3.43 -7.70
N VAL A 136 18.19 -4.61 -7.41
CA VAL A 136 16.98 -4.74 -6.57
C VAL A 136 17.25 -4.25 -5.15
N VAL A 137 18.35 -4.69 -4.52
CA VAL A 137 18.70 -4.29 -3.16
C VAL A 137 18.96 -2.77 -3.08
N MET A 138 19.68 -2.21 -4.04
CA MET A 138 19.93 -0.76 -4.09
C MET A 138 18.64 0.04 -4.27
N THR A 139 17.69 -0.47 -5.07
CA THR A 139 16.36 0.13 -5.21
C THR A 139 15.61 0.12 -3.87
N MET A 140 15.62 -0.99 -3.14
CA MET A 140 14.98 -1.10 -1.83
C MET A 140 15.61 -0.15 -0.79
N ILE A 141 16.93 -0.03 -0.80
CA ILE A 141 17.64 0.92 0.07
C ILE A 141 17.24 2.36 -0.27
N ALA A 142 17.23 2.72 -1.56
CA ALA A 142 16.84 4.04 -2.02
C ALA A 142 15.39 4.38 -1.63
N ASP A 143 14.45 3.46 -1.86
CA ASP A 143 13.05 3.61 -1.45
C ASP A 143 12.89 3.80 0.06
N THR A 144 13.66 3.02 0.85
CA THR A 144 13.69 3.15 2.31
C THR A 144 14.20 4.54 2.75
N LEU A 145 15.23 5.07 2.10
CA LEU A 145 15.76 6.41 2.39
C LEU A 145 14.73 7.50 2.07
N TYR A 146 14.03 7.41 0.93
CA TYR A 146 12.94 8.34 0.61
C TYR A 146 11.78 8.23 1.60
N SER A 147 11.40 7.02 2.00
CA SER A 147 10.36 6.79 3.00
C SER A 147 10.74 7.40 4.36
N ARG A 148 11.99 7.25 4.80
CA ARG A 148 12.50 7.89 6.02
C ARG A 148 12.54 9.40 5.90
N LEU A 149 12.97 9.93 4.76
CA LEU A 149 12.94 11.37 4.50
C LEU A 149 11.50 11.90 4.63
N ALA A 150 10.54 11.24 3.97
CA ALA A 150 9.11 11.60 4.06
C ALA A 150 8.63 11.71 5.50
N GLN A 151 8.90 10.69 6.33
CA GLN A 151 8.48 10.63 7.73
C GLN A 151 9.01 11.79 8.59
N ASN A 152 10.15 12.37 8.22
CA ASN A 152 10.76 13.51 8.92
C ASN A 152 10.29 14.87 8.39
N LEU A 153 9.57 14.92 7.26
CA LEU A 153 9.12 16.15 6.62
C LEU A 153 7.64 16.40 6.92
N ARG A 154 7.35 17.37 7.80
CA ARG A 154 5.99 17.71 8.21
C ARG A 154 5.10 18.04 7.01
N GLY A 155 3.99 17.30 6.87
CA GLY A 155 3.03 17.43 5.77
C GLY A 155 3.41 16.64 4.51
N PHE A 156 4.51 15.85 4.55
CA PHE A 156 4.98 15.03 3.45
C PHE A 156 5.14 13.55 3.83
N GLU A 157 4.66 13.15 5.01
CA GLU A 157 4.85 11.81 5.60
C GLU A 157 4.35 10.67 4.70
N ALA A 158 3.34 10.95 3.87
CA ALA A 158 2.76 9.99 2.93
C ALA A 158 3.10 10.29 1.45
N CYS A 159 4.13 11.09 1.19
CA CYS A 159 4.56 11.39 -0.17
C CYS A 159 5.42 10.27 -0.75
N ASP A 160 5.29 10.08 -2.07
CA ASP A 160 6.10 9.16 -2.86
C ASP A 160 7.51 9.73 -3.18
N ALA A 161 8.45 8.87 -3.56
CA ALA A 161 9.82 9.27 -3.86
C ALA A 161 9.91 10.28 -5.02
N PRO A 162 9.15 10.17 -6.12
CA PRO A 162 9.14 11.19 -7.20
C PRO A 162 8.84 12.60 -6.71
N LYS A 163 7.85 12.75 -5.81
CA LYS A 163 7.48 14.04 -5.24
C LYS A 163 8.57 14.59 -4.31
N LEU A 164 9.11 13.74 -3.45
CA LEU A 164 10.20 14.11 -2.54
C LEU A 164 11.45 14.50 -3.31
N TYR A 165 11.80 13.75 -4.35
CA TYR A 165 12.92 14.08 -5.22
C TYR A 165 12.75 15.46 -5.84
N ARG A 166 11.61 15.74 -6.46
CA ARG A 166 11.33 17.02 -7.11
C ARG A 166 11.37 18.19 -6.14
N ASP A 167 10.75 18.04 -4.96
CA ASP A 167 10.50 19.14 -4.06
C ASP A 167 11.67 19.38 -3.08
N PHE A 168 12.48 18.37 -2.75
CA PHE A 168 13.53 18.44 -1.74
C PHE A 168 14.94 18.05 -2.23
N VAL A 169 15.05 17.04 -3.10
CA VAL A 169 16.35 16.47 -3.51
C VAL A 169 16.87 17.11 -4.78
N LYS A 170 16.01 17.24 -5.81
CA LYS A 170 16.38 17.85 -7.09
C LYS A 170 16.68 19.33 -6.91
N GLY A 171 17.95 19.68 -6.80
CA GLY A 171 18.34 21.09 -6.69
C GLY A 171 19.83 21.29 -6.63
N LYS A 172 20.25 22.50 -6.94
CA LYS A 172 21.62 22.94 -6.75
C LYS A 172 21.79 23.33 -5.28
N GLY A 173 22.93 23.01 -4.68
CA GLY A 173 23.34 23.43 -3.35
C GLY A 173 24.84 23.42 -3.30
N GLU A 174 25.40 24.17 -2.35
CA GLU A 174 26.80 24.19 -2.05
C GLU A 174 27.04 23.41 -0.76
N VAL A 175 28.03 22.53 -0.77
CA VAL A 175 28.40 21.73 0.40
C VAL A 175 29.83 22.12 0.78
N LEU A 176 30.00 22.67 1.97
CA LEU A 176 31.28 23.01 2.54
C LEU A 176 31.54 22.14 3.77
N VAL A 177 32.73 21.54 3.80
CA VAL A 177 33.18 20.80 4.98
C VAL A 177 34.27 21.64 5.64
N LYS A 178 33.98 22.16 6.84
CA LYS A 178 34.93 22.95 7.64
C LYS A 178 34.96 22.42 9.08
N GLU A 179 36.15 22.15 9.60
CA GLU A 179 36.37 21.79 11.02
C GLU A 179 35.43 20.66 11.52
N GLY A 180 35.25 19.60 10.71
CA GLY A 180 34.37 18.47 11.04
C GLY A 180 32.86 18.75 10.95
N ARG A 181 32.47 19.92 10.43
CA ARG A 181 31.06 20.29 10.19
C ARG A 181 30.78 20.31 8.70
N VAL A 182 29.62 19.77 8.33
CA VAL A 182 29.08 19.84 6.98
C VAL A 182 28.05 20.98 6.92
N VAL A 183 28.36 22.02 6.14
CA VAL A 183 27.48 23.15 5.90
C VAL A 183 26.86 22.99 4.50
N VAL A 184 25.57 22.92 4.43
CA VAL A 184 24.83 22.79 3.16
C VAL A 184 24.03 24.07 2.93
N THR A 185 24.35 24.77 1.83
CA THR A 185 23.68 26.01 1.44
C THR A 185 22.74 25.74 0.26
N TYR A 186 21.46 26.00 0.45
CA TYR A 186 20.45 25.89 -0.61
C TYR A 186 19.95 27.26 -1.07
N PRO A 187 19.66 27.46 -2.36
CA PRO A 187 18.93 28.65 -2.82
C PRO A 187 17.54 28.69 -2.17
N ARG A 188 16.95 29.86 -2.07
CA ARG A 188 15.62 30.05 -1.50
C ARG A 188 14.58 29.23 -2.26
N ARG A 189 13.87 28.35 -1.55
CA ARG A 189 12.77 27.52 -2.07
C ARG A 189 11.62 27.48 -1.07
N ALA A 190 10.38 27.28 -1.56
CA ALA A 190 9.19 27.22 -0.74
C ALA A 190 9.27 26.15 0.37
N HIS A 191 9.97 25.05 0.14
CA HIS A 191 10.07 23.91 1.06
C HIS A 191 11.27 23.99 2.05
N ASN A 192 12.17 24.98 1.93
CA ASN A 192 13.33 25.11 2.82
C ASN A 192 12.95 25.24 4.31
N PRO A 193 11.87 25.93 4.71
CA PRO A 193 11.46 25.99 6.12
C PRO A 193 11.14 24.60 6.70
N ILE A 194 10.59 23.68 5.89
CA ILE A 194 10.28 22.30 6.30
C ILE A 194 11.58 21.54 6.56
N LEU A 195 12.58 21.65 5.66
CA LEU A 195 13.89 21.03 5.85
C LEU A 195 14.60 21.54 7.11
N ARG A 196 14.49 22.84 7.41
CA ARG A 196 15.09 23.45 8.62
C ARG A 196 14.44 22.97 9.91
N ALA A 197 13.16 22.63 9.87
CA ALA A 197 12.42 22.15 11.03
C ALA A 197 12.74 20.69 11.40
N VAL A 198 13.41 19.93 10.53
CA VAL A 198 13.78 18.54 10.82
C VAL A 198 14.92 18.50 11.84
N PRO A 199 14.76 17.72 12.94
CA PRO A 199 15.80 17.56 13.95
C PRO A 199 16.89 16.57 13.49
N TRP A 200 17.69 16.95 12.52
CA TRP A 200 18.73 16.12 11.88
C TRP A 200 19.69 15.44 12.86
N GLN A 201 19.90 16.05 14.02
CA GLN A 201 20.78 15.51 15.07
C GLN A 201 20.21 14.27 15.79
N ARG A 202 18.91 13.99 15.63
CA ARG A 202 18.22 12.84 16.25
C ARG A 202 18.05 11.65 15.31
N LEU A 203 18.58 11.74 14.09
CA LEU A 203 18.59 10.61 13.19
C LEU A 203 19.58 9.57 13.76
N PRO A 204 19.20 8.28 13.88
CA PRO A 204 20.14 7.25 14.33
C PRO A 204 21.33 7.22 13.37
N GLN A 205 22.53 7.18 13.97
CA GLN A 205 23.79 7.01 13.26
C GLN A 205 23.90 5.62 12.68
#